data_b1edc3def60673102c334df827e4342f
#
_entry.id   b1edc3def60673102c334df827e4342f
#
_cell.length_a   1.000
_cell.length_b   1.000
_cell.length_c   1.000
_cell.angle_alpha   90.00
_cell.angle_beta   90.00
_cell.angle_gamma   90.00
#
_symmetry.space_group_name_H-M   'P 1'
#
loop_
_entity.id
_entity.type
_entity.pdbx_description
1 polymer ?
#
loop_
_entity_poly.entity_id
_entity_poly.type
_entity_poly.pdbx_seq_one_letter_code
_entity_poly.pdbx_strand_id
1 'polypeptide(L)'
;MSTVEQIPFVDYLVLGDRPHLLAHECSRCGARYFDRRNACAGCFSTEFTSVDIATDGVLRAFTIVTFAAPGVDVPFVAGVVDCDGTSVRGNIVNCPPDPDHVTLGMAVQLTTWVVGADSNGVEAVNYGFEPA
;
A
#
# COMPACT_ATOMS: atom_id res chain seq x y z
N MET A 1 -8.14 24.81 17.93
CA MET A 1 -7.31 24.33 16.83
C MET A 1 -8.14 23.39 15.96
N SER A 2 -8.32 23.76 14.71
CA SER A 2 -9.10 22.91 13.79
C SER A 2 -8.27 21.71 13.34
N THR A 3 -8.84 20.53 13.47
CA THR A 3 -8.25 19.32 12.91
C THR A 3 -8.62 19.19 11.44
N VAL A 4 -7.66 18.92 10.61
CA VAL A 4 -7.91 18.64 9.19
C VAL A 4 -8.48 17.24 9.09
N GLU A 5 -9.60 17.10 8.42
CA GLU A 5 -10.17 15.78 8.14
C GLU A 5 -9.34 15.09 7.07
N GLN A 6 -9.00 13.84 7.31
CA GLN A 6 -8.23 13.02 6.38
C GLN A 6 -9.03 11.77 6.03
N ILE A 7 -9.00 11.41 4.74
CA ILE A 7 -9.60 10.18 4.24
C ILE A 7 -8.53 9.34 3.54
N PRO A 8 -8.62 8.00 3.59
CA PRO A 8 -7.68 7.17 2.85
C PRO A 8 -7.95 7.25 1.35
N PHE A 9 -6.88 7.28 0.56
CA PHE A 9 -6.95 7.27 -0.89
C PHE A 9 -7.51 5.93 -1.41
N VAL A 10 -7.22 4.86 -0.69
CA VAL A 10 -7.76 3.52 -0.97
C VAL A 10 -8.50 3.02 0.27
N ASP A 11 -9.56 2.24 0.09
CA ASP A 11 -10.44 1.82 1.17
C ASP A 11 -9.82 0.79 2.13
N TYR A 12 -8.72 0.16 1.74
CA TYR A 12 -8.01 -0.79 2.60
C TYR A 12 -6.85 -0.15 3.41
N LEU A 13 -6.69 1.16 3.35
CA LEU A 13 -5.73 1.90 4.18
C LEU A 13 -6.46 2.41 5.43
N VAL A 14 -5.96 2.05 6.59
CA VAL A 14 -6.47 2.52 7.88
C VAL A 14 -5.56 3.64 8.38
N LEU A 15 -6.14 4.82 8.59
CA LEU A 15 -5.44 5.99 9.13
C LEU A 15 -5.54 5.99 10.66
N GLY A 16 -4.73 6.80 11.31
CA GLY A 16 -4.70 6.94 12.76
C GLY A 16 -3.27 7.03 13.28
N ASP A 17 -3.07 6.69 14.53
CA ASP A 17 -1.74 6.76 15.17
C ASP A 17 -0.75 5.78 14.55
N ARG A 18 -1.23 4.65 14.04
CA ARG A 18 -0.43 3.64 13.38
C ARG A 18 -1.07 3.25 12.06
N PRO A 19 -0.82 4.01 10.97
CA PRO A 19 -1.36 3.67 9.68
C PRO A 19 -0.93 2.27 9.22
N HIS A 20 -1.88 1.51 8.71
CA HIS A 20 -1.63 0.15 8.23
C HIS A 20 -2.66 -0.24 7.17
N LEU A 21 -2.43 -1.34 6.51
CA LEU A 21 -3.38 -1.90 5.54
C LEU A 21 -4.23 -2.97 6.21
N LEU A 22 -5.45 -3.10 5.73
CA LEU A 22 -6.42 -4.08 6.21
C LEU A 22 -6.79 -4.98 5.03
N ALA A 23 -6.68 -6.29 5.21
CA ALA A 23 -7.03 -7.26 4.17
C ALA A 23 -8.25 -8.09 4.58
N HIS A 24 -8.91 -8.67 3.59
CA HIS A 24 -9.95 -9.68 3.79
C HIS A 24 -9.29 -11.05 3.67
N GLU A 25 -9.31 -11.82 4.74
CA GLU A 25 -8.76 -13.17 4.76
C GLU A 25 -9.89 -14.20 4.68
N CYS A 26 -9.78 -15.12 3.74
CA CYS A 26 -10.71 -16.24 3.65
C CYS A 26 -10.59 -17.09 4.93
N SER A 27 -11.71 -17.26 5.63
CA SER A 27 -11.76 -18.00 6.89
C SER A 27 -11.47 -19.49 6.70
N ARG A 28 -11.54 -19.97 5.47
CA ARG A 28 -11.40 -21.40 5.16
C ARG A 28 -10.01 -21.77 4.67
N CYS A 29 -9.43 -21.01 3.72
CA CYS A 29 -8.14 -21.35 3.12
C CYS A 29 -7.02 -20.34 3.44
N GLY A 30 -7.33 -19.21 4.08
CA GLY A 30 -6.34 -18.22 4.46
C GLY A 30 -5.90 -17.27 3.34
N ALA A 31 -6.48 -17.34 2.15
CA ALA A 31 -6.17 -16.42 1.07
C ALA A 31 -6.57 -14.99 1.45
N ARG A 32 -5.72 -14.01 1.13
CA ARG A 32 -5.93 -12.62 1.50
C ARG A 32 -6.14 -11.74 0.27
N TYR A 33 -7.11 -10.82 0.38
CA TYR A 33 -7.48 -9.88 -0.68
C TYR A 33 -7.64 -8.48 -0.09
N PHE A 34 -7.22 -7.47 -0.83
CA PHE A 34 -7.44 -6.07 -0.43
C PHE A 34 -8.78 -5.56 -0.94
N ASP A 35 -9.29 -6.10 -2.04
CA ASP A 35 -10.59 -5.77 -2.57
C ASP A 35 -11.69 -6.61 -1.91
N ARG A 36 -12.91 -6.11 -1.95
CA ARG A 36 -14.07 -6.87 -1.50
C ARG A 36 -14.37 -7.98 -2.51
N ARG A 37 -14.46 -9.21 -2.02
CA ARG A 37 -14.81 -10.38 -2.84
C ARG A 37 -16.07 -11.04 -2.35
N ASN A 38 -16.90 -11.47 -3.28
CA ASN A 38 -18.09 -12.25 -2.97
C ASN A 38 -17.75 -13.70 -2.66
N ALA A 39 -16.68 -14.22 -3.25
CA ALA A 39 -16.20 -15.58 -3.04
C ALA A 39 -14.69 -15.65 -3.18
N CYS A 40 -14.06 -16.58 -2.45
CA CYS A 40 -12.64 -16.83 -2.54
C CYS A 40 -12.28 -17.48 -3.88
N ALA A 41 -11.29 -16.93 -4.58
CA ALA A 41 -10.82 -17.48 -5.84
C ALA A 41 -10.15 -18.85 -5.67
N GLY A 42 -9.64 -19.16 -4.47
CA GLY A 42 -8.95 -20.42 -4.19
C GLY A 42 -9.86 -21.56 -3.76
N CYS A 43 -10.92 -21.28 -2.99
CA CYS A 43 -11.77 -22.34 -2.42
C CYS A 43 -13.28 -22.06 -2.52
N PHE A 44 -13.67 -20.95 -3.13
CA PHE A 44 -15.06 -20.51 -3.32
C PHE A 44 -15.85 -20.22 -2.03
N SER A 45 -15.19 -20.17 -0.87
CA SER A 45 -15.83 -19.76 0.38
C SER A 45 -16.31 -18.31 0.29
N THR A 46 -17.41 -18.01 0.95
CA THR A 46 -17.98 -16.65 1.03
C THR A 46 -17.69 -15.98 2.38
N GLU A 47 -16.97 -16.64 3.27
CA GLU A 47 -16.67 -16.15 4.60
C GLU A 47 -15.27 -15.57 4.66
N PHE A 48 -15.18 -14.29 5.06
CA PHE A 48 -13.95 -13.55 5.18
C PHE A 48 -13.89 -12.85 6.52
N THR A 49 -12.67 -12.73 7.06
CA THR A 49 -12.39 -11.91 8.25
C THR A 49 -11.42 -10.80 7.89
N SER A 50 -11.50 -9.67 8.58
CA SER A 50 -10.55 -8.58 8.40
C SER A 50 -9.30 -8.85 9.22
N VAL A 51 -8.12 -8.67 8.60
CA VAL A 51 -6.82 -8.85 9.25
C VAL A 51 -5.92 -7.66 8.98
N ASP A 52 -5.17 -7.24 9.98
CA ASP A 52 -4.16 -6.20 9.85
C ASP A 52 -2.95 -6.77 9.12
N ILE A 53 -2.41 -6.00 8.19
CA ILE A 53 -1.21 -6.39 7.45
C ILE A 53 0.01 -5.75 8.11
N ALA A 54 1.09 -6.50 8.21
CA ALA A 54 2.35 -6.00 8.76
C ALA A 54 2.82 -4.77 7.97
N THR A 55 3.37 -3.77 8.69
CA THR A 55 3.85 -2.54 8.08
C THR A 55 5.30 -2.63 7.61
N ASP A 56 6.03 -3.65 8.06
CA ASP A 56 7.39 -3.92 7.59
C ASP A 56 7.36 -5.00 6.52
N GLY A 57 8.26 -4.90 5.57
CA GLY A 57 8.31 -5.90 4.52
C GLY A 57 9.65 -5.94 3.82
N VAL A 58 9.71 -6.80 2.83
CA VAL A 58 10.88 -7.02 1.97
C VAL A 58 10.47 -6.81 0.53
N LEU A 59 11.24 -6.02 -0.20
CA LEU A 59 10.97 -5.75 -1.62
C LEU A 59 11.27 -7.00 -2.45
N ARG A 60 10.22 -7.53 -3.09
CA ARG A 60 10.33 -8.78 -3.89
C ARG A 60 10.41 -8.53 -5.38
N ALA A 61 9.80 -7.45 -5.86
CA ALA A 61 9.84 -7.08 -7.26
C ALA A 61 9.70 -5.57 -7.37
N PHE A 62 10.28 -4.98 -8.39
CA PHE A 62 10.09 -3.55 -8.66
C PHE A 62 10.35 -3.23 -10.13
N THR A 63 9.80 -2.10 -10.55
CA THR A 63 10.06 -1.50 -11.86
C THR A 63 10.28 -0.01 -11.65
N ILE A 64 11.33 0.53 -12.26
CA ILE A 64 11.54 1.98 -12.31
C ILE A 64 10.76 2.50 -13.50
N VAL A 65 9.71 3.27 -13.23
CA VAL A 65 8.81 3.78 -14.26
C VAL A 65 9.32 5.14 -14.71
N THR A 66 9.68 5.25 -15.98
CA THR A 66 10.19 6.49 -16.58
C THR A 66 9.19 7.14 -17.53
N PHE A 67 8.05 6.50 -17.74
CA PHE A 67 7.01 6.92 -18.67
C PHE A 67 5.67 6.88 -17.97
N ALA A 68 4.94 8.00 -17.96
CA ALA A 68 3.63 8.06 -17.32
C ALA A 68 2.75 9.10 -18.02
N ALA A 69 1.47 9.11 -17.67
CA ALA A 69 0.52 10.12 -18.16
C ALA A 69 0.95 11.52 -17.71
N PRO A 70 0.55 12.57 -18.46
CA PRO A 70 0.82 13.94 -18.05
C PRO A 70 0.32 14.21 -16.62
N GLY A 71 1.13 14.91 -15.82
CA GLY A 71 0.81 15.21 -14.44
C GLY A 71 1.32 14.18 -13.43
N VAL A 72 1.87 13.07 -13.88
CA VAL A 72 2.50 12.08 -13.02
C VAL A 72 4.01 12.30 -13.02
N ASP A 73 4.58 12.50 -11.83
CA ASP A 73 6.02 12.68 -11.68
C ASP A 73 6.77 11.39 -11.99
N VAL A 74 7.77 11.49 -12.85
CA VAL A 74 8.65 10.37 -13.18
C VAL A 74 10.11 10.81 -13.03
N PRO A 75 11.05 9.87 -12.76
CA PRO A 75 10.83 8.45 -12.55
C PRO A 75 10.25 8.15 -11.16
N PHE A 76 9.53 7.04 -11.06
CA PHE A 76 9.11 6.52 -9.76
C PHE A 76 9.27 4.99 -9.74
N VAL A 77 9.26 4.41 -8.56
CA VAL A 77 9.43 2.96 -8.38
C VAL A 77 8.09 2.34 -7.99
N ALA A 78 7.59 1.45 -8.82
CA ALA A 78 6.45 0.61 -8.50
C ALA A 78 6.98 -0.74 -8.00
N GLY A 79 6.52 -1.18 -6.83
CA GLY A 79 7.07 -2.36 -6.19
C GLY A 79 6.02 -3.33 -5.70
N VAL A 80 6.48 -4.55 -5.42
CA VAL A 80 5.72 -5.57 -4.70
C VAL A 80 6.51 -5.93 -3.45
N VAL A 81 5.90 -5.76 -2.30
CA VAL A 81 6.52 -5.95 -0.98
C VAL A 81 5.87 -7.15 -0.31
N ASP A 82 6.69 -8.03 0.23
CA ASP A 82 6.23 -9.13 1.06
C ASP A 82 6.12 -8.64 2.51
N CYS A 83 4.89 -8.47 2.99
CA CYS A 83 4.59 -8.05 4.35
C CYS A 83 4.13 -9.28 5.13
N ASP A 84 5.08 -9.99 5.72
CA ASP A 84 4.84 -11.20 6.53
C ASP A 84 3.98 -12.25 5.78
N GLY A 85 4.37 -12.53 4.55
CA GLY A 85 3.71 -13.51 3.69
C GLY A 85 2.60 -12.96 2.82
N THR A 86 2.24 -11.69 2.96
CA THR A 86 1.23 -11.04 2.13
C THR A 86 1.90 -10.11 1.11
N SER A 87 1.63 -10.31 -0.17
CA SER A 87 2.15 -9.45 -1.23
C SER A 87 1.33 -8.17 -1.33
N VAL A 88 2.02 -7.04 -1.20
CA VAL A 88 1.41 -5.71 -1.24
C VAL A 88 2.04 -4.91 -2.37
N ARG A 89 1.22 -4.31 -3.22
CA ARG A 89 1.69 -3.40 -4.26
C ARG A 89 1.74 -1.99 -3.71
N GLY A 90 2.84 -1.30 -3.96
CA GLY A 90 3.00 0.08 -3.55
C GLY A 90 4.25 0.68 -4.18
N ASN A 91 4.29 2.02 -4.21
CA ASN A 91 5.47 2.72 -4.70
C ASN A 91 6.53 2.76 -3.60
N ILE A 92 7.79 2.69 -4.01
CA ILE A 92 8.91 2.90 -3.10
C ILE A 92 9.28 4.38 -3.17
N VAL A 93 9.21 5.03 -2.04
CA VAL A 93 9.38 6.49 -1.91
C VAL A 93 10.49 6.83 -0.91
N ASN A 94 10.81 8.09 -0.79
CA ASN A 94 11.82 8.62 0.14
C ASN A 94 13.22 8.06 -0.08
N CYS A 95 13.48 7.60 -1.31
CA CYS A 95 14.83 7.25 -1.75
C CYS A 95 14.95 7.54 -3.27
N PRO A 96 16.18 7.73 -3.78
CA PRO A 96 16.36 7.94 -5.21
C PRO A 96 15.82 6.76 -6.03
N PRO A 97 15.06 7.01 -7.12
CA PRO A 97 14.47 5.95 -7.92
C PRO A 97 15.47 5.41 -8.96
N ASP A 98 16.52 4.77 -8.48
CA ASP A 98 17.59 4.22 -9.32
C ASP A 98 18.06 2.86 -8.79
N PRO A 99 18.78 2.06 -9.62
CA PRO A 99 19.23 0.73 -9.22
C PRO A 99 20.28 0.72 -8.11
N ASP A 100 20.92 1.85 -7.83
CA ASP A 100 21.90 1.95 -6.74
C ASP A 100 21.24 2.04 -5.36
N HIS A 101 19.98 2.51 -5.31
CA HIS A 101 19.25 2.74 -4.08
C HIS A 101 18.07 1.79 -3.87
N VAL A 102 17.53 1.25 -4.96
CA VAL A 102 16.40 0.29 -4.89
C VAL A 102 16.90 -1.07 -5.33
N THR A 103 16.90 -2.03 -4.41
CA THR A 103 17.40 -3.38 -4.66
C THR A 103 16.43 -4.43 -4.17
N LEU A 104 16.38 -5.56 -4.86
CA LEU A 104 15.57 -6.71 -4.41
C LEU A 104 16.09 -7.21 -3.06
N GLY A 105 15.17 -7.54 -2.17
CA GLY A 105 15.49 -8.03 -0.84
C GLY A 105 15.73 -6.93 0.20
N MET A 106 15.67 -5.64 -0.20
CA MET A 106 15.84 -4.57 0.78
C MET A 106 14.66 -4.51 1.76
N ALA A 107 14.95 -4.13 3.00
CA ALA A 107 13.93 -3.92 4.01
C ALA A 107 13.23 -2.58 3.78
N VAL A 108 11.91 -2.61 3.84
CA VAL A 108 11.07 -1.41 3.66
C VAL A 108 9.99 -1.37 4.74
N GLN A 109 9.44 -0.18 4.95
CA GLN A 109 8.33 0.04 5.89
C GLN A 109 7.26 0.90 5.25
N LEU A 110 6.02 0.71 5.69
CA LEU A 110 4.88 1.48 5.20
C LEU A 110 5.03 2.94 5.62
N THR A 111 4.75 3.83 4.68
CA THR A 111 4.66 5.26 4.94
C THR A 111 3.43 5.84 4.26
N THR A 112 2.98 6.99 4.73
CA THR A 112 1.80 7.66 4.17
C THR A 112 2.12 9.12 3.90
N TRP A 113 1.37 9.70 2.95
CA TRP A 113 1.50 11.13 2.63
C TRP A 113 0.19 11.65 2.05
N VAL A 114 -0.01 12.96 2.16
CA VAL A 114 -1.17 13.64 1.58
C VAL A 114 -0.94 13.81 0.08
N VAL A 115 -1.89 13.33 -0.73
CA VAL A 115 -1.82 13.47 -2.19
C VAL A 115 -2.57 14.69 -2.72
N GLY A 116 -3.51 15.22 -1.94
CA GLY A 116 -4.27 16.40 -2.30
C GLY A 116 -5.37 16.68 -1.30
N ALA A 117 -6.04 17.81 -1.49
CA ALA A 117 -7.16 18.20 -0.65
C ALA A 117 -8.31 18.72 -1.53
N ASP A 118 -9.55 18.52 -1.06
CA ASP A 118 -10.71 19.06 -1.75
C ASP A 118 -10.99 20.52 -1.35
N SER A 119 -12.05 21.10 -1.90
CA SER A 119 -12.43 22.50 -1.62
C SER A 119 -12.84 22.75 -0.17
N ASN A 120 -13.15 21.71 0.60
CA ASN A 120 -13.49 21.78 2.03
C ASN A 120 -12.28 21.54 2.92
N GLY A 121 -11.10 21.32 2.34
CA GLY A 121 -9.87 21.04 3.08
C GLY A 121 -9.72 19.60 3.56
N VAL A 122 -10.56 18.68 3.07
CA VAL A 122 -10.42 17.26 3.37
C VAL A 122 -9.24 16.69 2.58
N GLU A 123 -8.26 16.14 3.27
CA GLU A 123 -7.04 15.62 2.67
C GLU A 123 -7.17 14.14 2.36
N ALA A 124 -6.75 13.76 1.15
CA ALA A 124 -6.62 12.35 0.78
C ALA A 124 -5.19 11.87 1.08
N VAL A 125 -5.09 10.76 1.79
CA VAL A 125 -3.82 10.18 2.22
C VAL A 125 -3.58 8.86 1.51
N ASN A 126 -2.45 8.75 0.84
CA ASN A 126 -2.03 7.53 0.17
C ASN A 126 -0.90 6.85 0.96
N TYR A 127 -0.61 5.62 0.60
CA TYR A 127 0.46 4.84 1.22
C TYR A 127 1.51 4.44 0.18
N GLY A 128 2.66 4.10 0.67
CA GLY A 128 3.74 3.47 -0.07
C GLY A 128 4.73 2.87 0.90
N PHE A 129 5.91 2.55 0.42
CA PHE A 129 6.96 1.99 1.25
C PHE A 129 8.23 2.81 1.10
N GLU A 130 8.97 2.90 2.18
CA GLU A 130 10.24 3.58 2.23
C GLU A 130 11.31 2.67 2.81
N PRO A 131 12.61 2.90 2.56
CA PRO A 131 13.66 2.11 3.19
C PRO A 131 13.55 2.12 4.71
N ALA A 132 13.61 0.95 5.28
CA ALA A 132 13.53 0.79 6.73
C ALA A 132 14.87 1.07 7.40
#